data_b51fbc42d588a20699b2699795b59176
#
_entry.id   b51fbc42d588a20699b2699795b59176
#
_cell.length_a   1.000
_cell.length_b   1.000
_cell.length_c   1.000
_cell.angle_alpha   90.00
_cell.angle_beta   90.00
_cell.angle_gamma   90.00
#
_symmetry.space_group_name_H-M   'P 1'
#
loop_
_entity.id
_entity.type
_entity.pdbx_description
1 polymer ?
#
loop_
_entity_poly.entity_id
_entity_poly.type
_entity_poly.pdbx_seq_one_letter_code
_entity_poly.pdbx_strand_id
1 'polypeptide(L)'
;LRVRACSAALLALAVLALPAGALAARAPEHGPRLSKQGELKQLPGTAGCLSDRSAHSGGCAGARALKGPGPFMGSRAIAVSPDGKNVYVASSKSNAIAIFSRDLKTGELTQASGSGGCIAVKGANGCAKAIGLGGPNSVAISSNGRTLYATSREGNSITTFRRDPKTGALRQLPPTAAGCISALPIPGCALGRALLGPDVVVISPDGTSVYAGSFFGNAVAAFARNPKSGVLTQPAGPAGCIAEAAGSECATGIALGAVEGLAVSRDGKNLFAASALSNALAVLVRNPETGALTQPTDGSGCIVDTALAGCTTGFELSGANAVATSPGNEDVYVTSLFSNSVDTFAPTTASAGLRQKEGPAGCLVWLRAVGCSFSRALKAPEGLEVSADGKSVYVAAFANSAIDVLDRNRESGVIAQKPGNAGCLAPKNVPGCTRARALKGVSSVALSLDGRNLYSTAFGSNAVDVFRRSR
;
A
#
# COMPACT_ATOMS: atom_id res chain seq x y z
N LEU A 1 -30.53 60.45 38.18
CA LEU A 1 -31.70 60.80 39.03
C LEU A 1 -32.68 59.65 39.13
N ARG A 2 -32.98 59.28 40.39
CA ARG A 2 -34.10 58.45 40.89
C ARG A 2 -34.10 56.97 40.70
N VAL A 3 -33.69 56.33 41.79
CA VAL A 3 -34.00 55.06 42.38
C VAL A 3 -35.51 54.79 42.44
N ARG A 4 -35.97 53.59 42.12
CA ARG A 4 -37.12 52.99 42.81
C ARG A 4 -36.85 51.50 43.01
N ALA A 5 -36.79 51.11 44.26
CA ALA A 5 -36.84 49.76 44.78
C ALA A 5 -38.28 49.22 44.68
N CYS A 6 -38.40 47.91 44.45
CA CYS A 6 -39.63 47.17 44.79
C CYS A 6 -39.27 45.81 45.38
N SER A 7 -39.93 45.54 46.45
CA SER A 7 -39.68 44.59 47.53
C SER A 7 -39.88 43.10 47.12
N ALA A 8 -39.22 42.30 47.93
CA ALA A 8 -39.32 40.82 47.97
C ALA A 8 -40.66 40.33 48.48
N ALA A 9 -41.09 39.22 47.93
CA ALA A 9 -42.07 38.31 48.55
C ALA A 9 -41.46 36.90 48.63
N LEU A 10 -41.16 36.47 49.85
CA LEU A 10 -40.78 35.11 50.21
C LEU A 10 -42.03 34.21 50.18
N LEU A 11 -42.01 33.17 49.36
CA LEU A 11 -42.89 31.99 49.50
C LEU A 11 -42.03 30.81 49.97
N ALA A 12 -42.25 30.37 51.19
CA ALA A 12 -41.67 29.16 51.75
C ALA A 12 -42.42 27.94 51.20
N LEU A 13 -41.75 27.08 50.45
CA LEU A 13 -42.25 25.73 50.12
C LEU A 13 -41.54 24.72 51.02
N ALA A 14 -42.36 24.01 51.82
CA ALA A 14 -41.89 22.88 52.63
C ALA A 14 -41.58 21.70 51.70
N VAL A 15 -40.33 21.22 51.74
CA VAL A 15 -39.87 20.02 51.05
C VAL A 15 -40.03 18.83 51.99
N LEU A 16 -40.93 17.94 51.72
CA LEU A 16 -41.04 16.59 52.31
C LEU A 16 -39.89 15.73 51.81
N ALA A 17 -39.01 15.36 52.74
CA ALA A 17 -37.93 14.40 52.48
C ALA A 17 -38.51 12.96 52.49
N LEU A 18 -38.46 12.32 51.32
CA LEU A 18 -38.61 10.84 51.23
C LEU A 18 -37.22 10.21 51.25
N PRO A 19 -37.03 9.04 51.93
CA PRO A 19 -35.72 8.39 51.95
C PRO A 19 -35.43 7.76 50.60
N ALA A 20 -34.37 8.18 49.92
CA ALA A 20 -33.84 7.53 48.72
C ALA A 20 -33.15 6.23 49.12
N GLY A 21 -33.85 5.11 48.87
CA GLY A 21 -33.23 3.81 48.80
C GLY A 21 -32.28 3.74 47.61
N ALA A 22 -30.98 3.77 47.86
CA ALA A 22 -29.96 3.64 46.83
C ALA A 22 -29.96 2.19 46.33
N LEU A 23 -30.66 1.93 45.23
CA LEU A 23 -30.35 0.77 44.35
C LEU A 23 -29.08 1.15 43.60
N ALA A 24 -27.93 0.71 44.11
CA ALA A 24 -26.68 0.71 43.36
C ALA A 24 -26.84 -0.27 42.19
N ALA A 25 -27.19 0.25 41.03
CA ALA A 25 -27.08 -0.48 39.78
C ALA A 25 -25.57 -0.76 39.58
N ARG A 26 -25.16 -2.03 39.82
CA ARG A 26 -23.85 -2.52 39.40
C ARG A 26 -23.74 -2.26 37.90
N ALA A 27 -22.85 -1.39 37.52
CA ALA A 27 -22.42 -1.24 36.14
C ALA A 27 -21.91 -2.61 35.65
N PRO A 28 -22.27 -3.04 34.43
CA PRO A 28 -21.75 -4.29 33.92
C PRO A 28 -20.24 -4.19 33.80
N GLU A 29 -19.51 -4.98 34.57
CA GLU A 29 -18.03 -5.09 34.59
C GLU A 29 -17.45 -5.76 33.31
N HIS A 30 -18.19 -5.81 32.23
CA HIS A 30 -17.69 -6.28 30.93
C HIS A 30 -17.76 -5.14 29.96
N GLY A 31 -16.71 -4.30 29.97
CA GLY A 31 -16.35 -3.53 28.78
C GLY A 31 -16.28 -4.48 27.57
N PRO A 32 -16.64 -4.04 26.37
CA PRO A 32 -16.65 -4.90 25.18
C PRO A 32 -15.29 -5.61 25.09
N ARG A 33 -15.29 -6.96 25.07
CA ARG A 33 -14.07 -7.74 24.86
C ARG A 33 -13.47 -7.25 23.55
N LEU A 34 -12.34 -6.56 23.64
CA LEU A 34 -11.60 -6.06 22.50
C LEU A 34 -11.32 -7.25 21.57
N SER A 35 -11.78 -7.13 20.33
CA SER A 35 -11.57 -8.18 19.34
C SER A 35 -10.07 -8.34 19.08
N LYS A 36 -9.55 -9.53 19.28
CA LYS A 36 -8.16 -9.87 18.90
C LYS A 36 -7.99 -9.99 17.39
N GLN A 37 -9.07 -9.96 16.63
CA GLN A 37 -9.04 -10.09 15.18
C GLN A 37 -8.13 -9.02 14.56
N GLY A 38 -7.27 -9.46 13.65
CA GLY A 38 -6.33 -8.57 12.96
C GLY A 38 -5.05 -8.25 13.75
N GLU A 39 -4.94 -8.63 15.03
CA GLU A 39 -3.69 -8.45 15.78
C GLU A 39 -2.53 -9.19 15.11
N LEU A 40 -1.35 -8.58 15.17
CA LEU A 40 -0.13 -9.14 14.62
C LEU A 40 0.82 -9.59 15.75
N LYS A 41 1.46 -10.74 15.53
CA LYS A 41 2.54 -11.23 16.36
C LYS A 41 3.69 -11.72 15.47
N GLN A 42 4.89 -11.15 15.64
CA GLN A 42 6.06 -11.63 14.91
C GLN A 42 6.37 -13.08 15.27
N LEU A 43 6.74 -13.91 14.31
CA LEU A 43 7.14 -15.28 14.59
C LEU A 43 8.39 -15.32 15.49
N PRO A 44 8.53 -16.32 16.35
CA PRO A 44 9.67 -16.41 17.26
C PRO A 44 10.97 -16.77 16.55
N GLY A 45 12.09 -16.47 17.18
CA GLY A 45 13.42 -16.85 16.69
C GLY A 45 13.70 -16.37 15.26
N THR A 46 14.45 -17.13 14.52
CA THR A 46 14.82 -16.85 13.13
C THR A 46 13.66 -16.91 12.13
N ALA A 47 12.56 -17.58 12.49
CA ALA A 47 11.34 -17.63 11.68
C ALA A 47 10.64 -16.27 11.56
N GLY A 48 10.91 -15.33 12.47
CA GLY A 48 10.28 -14.01 12.50
C GLY A 48 10.85 -13.01 11.51
N CYS A 49 12.02 -13.24 10.94
CA CYS A 49 12.62 -12.37 9.94
C CYS A 49 13.75 -13.04 9.16
N LEU A 50 13.93 -12.59 7.92
CA LEU A 50 15.12 -12.88 7.12
C LEU A 50 15.80 -11.56 6.80
N SER A 51 17.13 -11.49 6.91
CA SER A 51 17.89 -10.29 6.53
C SER A 51 19.02 -10.63 5.57
N ASP A 52 19.45 -9.64 4.80
CA ASP A 52 20.63 -9.83 3.95
C ASP A 52 21.81 -10.29 4.79
N ARG A 53 22.54 -11.29 4.32
CA ARG A 53 23.69 -11.88 5.05
C ARG A 53 24.76 -10.87 5.44
N SER A 54 24.90 -9.78 4.69
CA SER A 54 25.82 -8.70 5.00
C SER A 54 25.31 -7.71 6.06
N ALA A 55 24.01 -7.74 6.39
CA ALA A 55 23.40 -6.77 7.29
C ALA A 55 23.48 -7.17 8.77
N HIS A 56 23.71 -8.46 9.08
CA HIS A 56 23.83 -9.01 10.44
C HIS A 56 22.72 -8.52 11.40
N SER A 57 21.48 -8.44 10.91
CA SER A 57 20.33 -8.09 11.77
C SER A 57 20.11 -9.22 12.77
N GLY A 58 20.56 -9.01 14.01
CA GLY A 58 20.58 -10.02 15.06
C GLY A 58 19.24 -10.73 15.26
N GLY A 59 19.26 -12.06 15.19
CA GLY A 59 18.09 -12.92 15.39
C GLY A 59 17.24 -13.18 14.13
N CYS A 60 17.67 -12.73 12.92
CA CYS A 60 17.06 -13.08 11.65
C CYS A 60 17.81 -14.22 10.94
N ALA A 61 17.12 -15.01 10.12
CA ALA A 61 17.77 -15.94 9.19
C ALA A 61 18.49 -15.16 8.07
N GLY A 62 19.62 -15.70 7.59
CA GLY A 62 20.39 -15.06 6.53
C GLY A 62 19.79 -15.30 5.14
N ALA A 63 19.57 -14.23 4.36
CA ALA A 63 19.09 -14.28 2.99
C ALA A 63 20.10 -13.64 2.02
N ARG A 64 19.88 -13.82 0.72
CA ARG A 64 20.64 -13.22 -0.38
C ARG A 64 19.75 -12.28 -1.18
N ALA A 65 20.38 -11.31 -1.85
CA ALA A 65 19.69 -10.36 -2.72
C ALA A 65 18.58 -9.59 -1.99
N LEU A 66 18.81 -9.20 -0.75
CA LEU A 66 17.84 -8.53 0.13
C LEU A 66 18.36 -7.18 0.65
N LYS A 67 19.28 -6.53 -0.08
CA LYS A 67 19.71 -5.17 0.27
C LYS A 67 18.72 -4.15 -0.28
N GLY A 68 18.25 -3.26 0.61
CA GLY A 68 17.26 -2.22 0.28
C GLY A 68 15.94 -2.80 -0.24
N PRO A 69 15.26 -3.70 0.49
CA PRO A 69 13.96 -4.21 0.10
C PRO A 69 12.91 -3.14 0.38
N GLY A 70 12.08 -2.83 -0.62
CA GLY A 70 11.13 -1.74 -0.54
C GLY A 70 11.84 -0.40 -0.40
N PRO A 71 12.23 0.23 -1.50
CA PRO A 71 12.84 1.54 -1.45
C PRO A 71 11.82 2.59 -0.99
N PHE A 72 12.35 3.75 -0.64
CA PHE A 72 11.63 4.96 -0.31
C PHE A 72 10.45 5.20 -1.24
N MET A 73 9.31 5.55 -0.66
CA MET A 73 8.13 6.12 -1.30
C MET A 73 7.20 5.11 -2.01
N GLY A 74 6.09 4.77 -1.35
CA GLY A 74 4.87 4.21 -1.94
C GLY A 74 4.93 2.82 -2.58
N SER A 75 6.09 2.17 -2.60
CA SER A 75 6.30 0.95 -3.36
C SER A 75 5.55 -0.28 -2.82
N ARG A 76 4.99 -1.10 -3.71
CA ARG A 76 4.54 -2.47 -3.41
C ARG A 76 5.68 -3.46 -3.62
N ALA A 77 6.70 -3.39 -2.78
CA ALA A 77 7.93 -4.17 -2.95
C ALA A 77 7.80 -5.66 -2.62
N ILE A 78 6.69 -6.07 -2.02
CA ILE A 78 6.47 -7.45 -1.59
C ILE A 78 5.15 -8.00 -2.13
N ALA A 79 5.16 -9.24 -2.61
CA ALA A 79 3.96 -9.91 -3.08
C ALA A 79 3.95 -11.38 -2.67
N VAL A 80 2.79 -11.87 -2.24
CA VAL A 80 2.53 -13.29 -1.96
C VAL A 80 1.88 -13.91 -3.19
N SER A 81 2.34 -15.08 -3.62
CA SER A 81 1.73 -15.78 -4.75
C SER A 81 0.29 -16.22 -4.45
N PRO A 82 -0.62 -16.29 -5.46
CA PRO A 82 -2.02 -16.65 -5.26
C PRO A 82 -2.23 -18.03 -4.63
N ASP A 83 -1.31 -18.98 -4.86
CA ASP A 83 -1.32 -20.28 -4.21
C ASP A 83 -0.76 -20.27 -2.77
N GLY A 84 -0.34 -19.10 -2.30
CA GLY A 84 0.23 -18.89 -0.96
C GLY A 84 1.62 -19.48 -0.74
N LYS A 85 2.24 -20.13 -1.74
CA LYS A 85 3.47 -20.90 -1.56
C LYS A 85 4.74 -20.08 -1.59
N ASN A 86 4.71 -18.88 -2.15
CA ASN A 86 5.91 -18.08 -2.33
C ASN A 86 5.69 -16.61 -1.97
N VAL A 87 6.77 -15.97 -1.52
CA VAL A 87 6.87 -14.52 -1.31
C VAL A 87 8.00 -13.99 -2.17
N TYR A 88 7.75 -12.88 -2.87
CA TYR A 88 8.70 -12.20 -3.75
C TYR A 88 8.96 -10.80 -3.23
N VAL A 89 10.22 -10.40 -3.20
CA VAL A 89 10.64 -9.11 -2.66
C VAL A 89 11.56 -8.39 -3.64
N ALA A 90 11.11 -7.22 -4.10
CA ALA A 90 11.95 -6.30 -4.86
C ALA A 90 12.98 -5.64 -3.92
N SER A 91 14.25 -5.73 -4.28
CA SER A 91 15.36 -5.25 -3.47
C SER A 91 16.25 -4.32 -4.31
N SER A 92 16.01 -3.00 -4.17
CA SER A 92 16.57 -1.99 -5.06
C SER A 92 18.12 -1.97 -5.05
N LYS A 93 18.72 -1.96 -3.88
CA LYS A 93 20.20 -1.96 -3.74
C LYS A 93 20.86 -3.28 -4.15
N SER A 94 20.10 -4.37 -4.22
CA SER A 94 20.58 -5.64 -4.77
C SER A 94 20.39 -5.75 -6.28
N ASN A 95 19.64 -4.83 -6.91
CA ASN A 95 19.19 -4.95 -8.29
C ASN A 95 18.57 -6.35 -8.55
N ALA A 96 17.70 -6.80 -7.64
CA ALA A 96 17.24 -8.18 -7.58
C ALA A 96 15.81 -8.32 -7.05
N ILE A 97 15.21 -9.46 -7.37
CA ILE A 97 14.02 -9.97 -6.68
C ILE A 97 14.45 -11.19 -5.87
N ALA A 98 14.32 -11.12 -4.54
CA ALA A 98 14.49 -12.26 -3.65
C ALA A 98 13.23 -13.13 -3.69
N ILE A 99 13.42 -14.46 -3.65
CA ILE A 99 12.36 -15.46 -3.78
C ILE A 99 12.38 -16.35 -2.55
N PHE A 100 11.24 -16.43 -1.87
CA PHE A 100 11.08 -17.25 -0.68
C PHE A 100 9.98 -18.28 -0.86
N SER A 101 10.20 -19.49 -0.36
CA SER A 101 9.15 -20.48 -0.12
C SER A 101 8.48 -20.18 1.20
N ARG A 102 7.16 -20.29 1.25
CA ARG A 102 6.32 -20.07 2.43
C ARG A 102 5.78 -21.38 2.95
N ASP A 103 5.96 -21.67 4.21
CA ASP A 103 5.24 -22.74 4.90
C ASP A 103 3.77 -22.34 5.07
N LEU A 104 2.85 -23.14 4.56
CA LEU A 104 1.41 -22.81 4.57
C LEU A 104 0.76 -22.90 5.94
N LYS A 105 1.38 -23.56 6.91
CA LYS A 105 0.86 -23.71 8.29
C LYS A 105 1.35 -22.59 9.20
N THR A 106 2.64 -22.29 9.14
CA THR A 106 3.30 -21.33 10.05
C THR A 106 3.43 -19.95 9.44
N GLY A 107 3.55 -19.85 8.11
CA GLY A 107 3.90 -18.62 7.38
C GLY A 107 5.40 -18.38 7.30
N GLU A 108 6.23 -19.23 7.89
CA GLU A 108 7.69 -19.10 7.86
C GLU A 108 8.22 -19.07 6.42
N LEU A 109 9.26 -18.25 6.22
CA LEU A 109 9.90 -18.08 4.92
C LEU A 109 11.26 -18.77 4.90
N THR A 110 11.55 -19.47 3.80
CA THR A 110 12.86 -20.04 3.50
C THR A 110 13.31 -19.65 2.12
N GLN A 111 14.61 -19.41 1.92
CA GLN A 111 15.16 -19.07 0.62
C GLN A 111 15.91 -20.28 0.04
N ALA A 112 15.59 -20.67 -1.19
CA ALA A 112 16.30 -21.74 -1.89
C ALA A 112 17.77 -21.36 -2.13
N SER A 113 18.66 -22.37 -2.11
CA SER A 113 20.04 -22.23 -2.53
C SER A 113 20.14 -21.99 -4.06
N GLY A 114 21.28 -21.53 -4.55
CA GLY A 114 21.52 -21.33 -5.98
C GLY A 114 20.55 -20.33 -6.63
N SER A 115 20.38 -20.45 -7.95
CA SER A 115 19.60 -19.49 -8.75
C SER A 115 18.09 -19.54 -8.53
N GLY A 116 17.56 -20.56 -7.84
CA GLY A 116 16.14 -20.65 -7.52
C GLY A 116 15.69 -19.67 -6.42
N GLY A 117 16.61 -19.15 -5.60
CA GLY A 117 16.30 -18.25 -4.48
C GLY A 117 16.26 -16.76 -4.84
N CYS A 118 16.67 -16.36 -6.03
CA CYS A 118 16.66 -14.96 -6.47
C CYS A 118 16.88 -14.82 -7.97
N ILE A 119 16.48 -13.65 -8.51
CA ILE A 119 16.82 -13.24 -9.87
C ILE A 119 17.39 -11.81 -9.82
N ALA A 120 18.48 -11.54 -10.53
CA ALA A 120 19.22 -10.28 -10.42
C ALA A 120 19.84 -9.86 -11.75
N VAL A 121 20.20 -8.57 -11.85
CA VAL A 121 20.99 -8.07 -12.97
C VAL A 121 22.30 -8.85 -13.05
N LYS A 122 22.62 -9.33 -14.26
CA LYS A 122 23.85 -10.13 -14.55
C LYS A 122 24.03 -11.40 -13.69
N GLY A 123 22.99 -11.85 -12.97
CA GLY A 123 23.09 -13.02 -12.09
C GLY A 123 23.92 -12.79 -10.81
N ALA A 124 23.99 -11.56 -10.32
CA ALA A 124 24.71 -11.21 -9.10
C ALA A 124 24.30 -12.07 -7.90
N ASN A 125 25.22 -12.34 -6.99
CA ASN A 125 25.02 -13.12 -5.76
C ASN A 125 24.52 -14.58 -5.98
N GLY A 126 24.85 -15.18 -7.13
CA GLY A 126 24.40 -16.55 -7.48
C GLY A 126 22.91 -16.64 -7.81
N CYS A 127 22.28 -15.54 -8.16
CA CYS A 127 20.88 -15.47 -8.63
C CYS A 127 20.76 -15.87 -10.10
N ALA A 128 19.53 -16.17 -10.54
CA ALA A 128 19.21 -16.23 -11.95
C ALA A 128 19.48 -14.87 -12.62
N LYS A 129 19.78 -14.87 -13.93
CA LYS A 129 20.13 -13.64 -14.66
C LYS A 129 18.88 -12.93 -15.19
N ALA A 130 18.84 -11.60 -15.05
CA ALA A 130 17.85 -10.71 -15.65
C ALA A 130 18.50 -9.48 -16.28
N ILE A 131 17.76 -8.80 -17.18
CA ILE A 131 18.06 -7.48 -17.73
C ILE A 131 16.93 -6.53 -17.33
N GLY A 132 17.18 -5.22 -17.35
CA GLY A 132 16.17 -4.20 -17.03
C GLY A 132 15.72 -4.20 -15.56
N LEU A 133 16.45 -4.82 -14.63
CA LEU A 133 16.07 -4.93 -13.21
C LEU A 133 16.94 -3.99 -12.32
N GLY A 134 17.25 -2.79 -12.81
CA GLY A 134 18.00 -1.78 -12.05
C GLY A 134 17.10 -1.08 -11.03
N GLY A 135 17.43 -1.20 -9.73
CA GLY A 135 16.63 -0.61 -8.66
C GLY A 135 15.17 -1.05 -8.64
N PRO A 136 14.83 -2.35 -8.55
CA PRO A 136 13.44 -2.77 -8.57
C PRO A 136 12.70 -2.31 -7.30
N ASN A 137 11.50 -1.73 -7.51
CA ASN A 137 10.69 -1.09 -6.47
C ASN A 137 9.40 -1.84 -6.17
N SER A 138 8.73 -2.36 -7.20
CA SER A 138 7.41 -2.95 -7.04
C SER A 138 7.31 -4.27 -7.78
N VAL A 139 6.50 -5.18 -7.23
CA VAL A 139 6.19 -6.47 -7.84
C VAL A 139 4.69 -6.76 -7.80
N ALA A 140 4.16 -7.29 -8.90
CA ALA A 140 2.79 -7.76 -8.99
C ALA A 140 2.73 -9.16 -9.62
N ILE A 141 1.89 -10.03 -9.06
CA ILE A 141 1.70 -11.40 -9.55
C ILE A 141 0.31 -11.53 -10.16
N SER A 142 0.22 -12.13 -11.34
CA SER A 142 -1.07 -12.42 -11.98
C SER A 142 -1.93 -13.37 -11.13
N SER A 143 -3.26 -13.24 -11.21
CA SER A 143 -4.22 -14.02 -10.45
C SER A 143 -4.07 -15.54 -10.64
N ASN A 144 -3.60 -15.98 -11.83
CA ASN A 144 -3.28 -17.38 -12.12
C ASN A 144 -1.91 -17.83 -11.57
N GLY A 145 -1.16 -16.95 -10.91
CA GLY A 145 0.13 -17.21 -10.29
C GLY A 145 1.28 -17.56 -11.24
N ARG A 146 1.11 -17.35 -12.55
CA ARG A 146 2.12 -17.78 -13.55
C ARG A 146 3.06 -16.70 -14.02
N THR A 147 2.72 -15.44 -13.80
CA THR A 147 3.52 -14.29 -14.27
C THR A 147 3.73 -13.30 -13.13
N LEU A 148 4.96 -12.81 -13.01
CA LEU A 148 5.31 -11.70 -12.14
C LEU A 148 5.83 -10.55 -13.00
N TYR A 149 5.39 -9.34 -12.67
CA TYR A 149 5.88 -8.08 -13.23
C TYR A 149 6.63 -7.31 -12.15
N ALA A 150 7.71 -6.66 -12.53
CA ALA A 150 8.45 -5.77 -11.65
C ALA A 150 8.75 -4.45 -12.36
N THR A 151 8.54 -3.34 -11.66
CA THR A 151 9.05 -2.03 -12.05
C THR A 151 10.43 -1.80 -11.47
N SER A 152 11.24 -1.07 -12.19
CA SER A 152 12.62 -0.78 -11.84
C SER A 152 12.91 0.70 -12.07
N ARG A 153 12.99 1.48 -10.97
CA ARG A 153 13.12 2.94 -11.01
C ARG A 153 14.39 3.41 -11.72
N GLU A 154 15.55 2.85 -11.34
CA GLU A 154 16.82 3.18 -11.96
C GLU A 154 16.96 2.61 -13.38
N GLY A 155 16.32 1.46 -13.64
CA GLY A 155 16.26 0.84 -14.96
C GLY A 155 15.24 1.49 -15.90
N ASN A 156 14.41 2.42 -15.42
CA ASN A 156 13.33 3.03 -16.23
C ASN A 156 12.52 1.98 -16.98
N SER A 157 12.17 0.87 -16.33
CA SER A 157 11.66 -0.32 -17.01
C SER A 157 10.60 -1.07 -16.23
N ILE A 158 9.81 -1.86 -16.97
CA ILE A 158 8.99 -2.94 -16.45
C ILE A 158 9.50 -4.27 -17.01
N THR A 159 9.72 -5.26 -16.13
CA THR A 159 10.21 -6.59 -16.50
C THR A 159 9.17 -7.65 -16.24
N THR A 160 9.11 -8.66 -17.12
CA THR A 160 8.13 -9.75 -17.10
C THR A 160 8.83 -11.06 -16.83
N PHE A 161 8.37 -11.79 -15.82
CA PHE A 161 8.91 -13.08 -15.41
C PHE A 161 7.84 -14.16 -15.44
N ARG A 162 8.19 -15.33 -15.99
CA ARG A 162 7.43 -16.56 -15.79
C ARG A 162 7.78 -17.14 -14.42
N ARG A 163 6.76 -17.47 -13.64
CA ARG A 163 6.89 -18.17 -12.36
C ARG A 163 6.68 -19.66 -12.57
N ASP A 164 7.55 -20.47 -12.02
CA ASP A 164 7.31 -21.91 -11.84
C ASP A 164 6.41 -22.10 -10.59
N PRO A 165 5.19 -22.63 -10.74
CA PRO A 165 4.26 -22.79 -9.61
C PRO A 165 4.68 -23.89 -8.62
N LYS A 166 5.61 -24.79 -9.00
CA LYS A 166 6.12 -25.86 -8.12
C LYS A 166 7.22 -25.34 -7.19
N THR A 167 8.16 -24.59 -7.75
CA THR A 167 9.37 -24.15 -7.05
C THR A 167 9.34 -22.69 -6.64
N GLY A 168 8.48 -21.87 -7.27
CA GLY A 168 8.46 -20.42 -7.12
C GLY A 168 9.53 -19.69 -7.92
N ALA A 169 10.45 -20.40 -8.56
CA ALA A 169 11.55 -19.82 -9.34
C ALA A 169 11.03 -18.91 -10.45
N LEU A 170 11.76 -17.82 -10.68
CA LEU A 170 11.46 -16.84 -11.72
C LEU A 170 12.42 -17.00 -12.91
N ARG A 171 11.86 -16.93 -14.11
CA ARG A 171 12.61 -16.84 -15.36
C ARG A 171 12.09 -15.66 -16.17
N GLN A 172 12.96 -14.72 -16.52
CA GLN A 172 12.57 -13.60 -17.37
C GLN A 172 12.11 -14.12 -18.74
N LEU A 173 11.05 -13.52 -19.31
CA LEU A 173 10.66 -13.79 -20.69
C LEU A 173 11.79 -13.34 -21.64
N PRO A 174 11.95 -14.00 -22.82
CA PRO A 174 12.99 -13.63 -23.76
C PRO A 174 12.78 -12.21 -24.29
N PRO A 175 13.84 -11.54 -24.76
CA PRO A 175 13.76 -10.20 -25.33
C PRO A 175 12.73 -10.05 -26.45
N THR A 176 12.66 -11.07 -27.32
CA THR A 176 11.69 -11.14 -28.44
C THR A 176 10.22 -11.18 -28.01
N ALA A 177 9.96 -11.48 -26.73
CA ALA A 177 8.60 -11.53 -26.15
C ALA A 177 8.41 -10.42 -25.11
N ALA A 178 9.03 -9.25 -25.30
CA ALA A 178 8.93 -8.14 -24.37
C ALA A 178 9.17 -8.55 -22.91
N GLY A 179 10.18 -9.37 -22.65
CA GLY A 179 10.62 -9.72 -21.30
C GLY A 179 11.08 -8.52 -20.48
N CYS A 180 11.29 -7.38 -21.16
CA CYS A 180 11.58 -6.07 -20.61
C CYS A 180 11.09 -4.98 -21.57
N ILE A 181 10.44 -3.95 -21.01
CA ILE A 181 10.07 -2.71 -21.73
C ILE A 181 10.66 -1.55 -20.93
N SER A 182 11.35 -0.61 -21.59
CA SER A 182 12.03 0.50 -20.91
C SER A 182 11.83 1.82 -21.65
N ALA A 183 11.84 2.93 -20.91
CA ALA A 183 11.77 4.27 -21.51
C ALA A 183 13.08 4.66 -22.23
N LEU A 184 14.20 4.09 -21.78
CA LEU A 184 15.53 4.35 -22.33
C LEU A 184 16.08 3.08 -23.00
N PRO A 185 16.95 3.20 -24.02
CA PRO A 185 17.52 2.04 -24.68
C PRO A 185 18.32 1.15 -23.73
N ILE A 186 17.84 -0.06 -23.52
CA ILE A 186 18.56 -1.13 -22.80
C ILE A 186 18.67 -2.32 -23.76
N PRO A 187 19.88 -2.86 -24.02
CA PRO A 187 20.03 -4.01 -24.89
C PRO A 187 19.15 -5.20 -24.43
N GLY A 188 18.26 -5.64 -25.30
CA GLY A 188 17.30 -6.72 -25.04
C GLY A 188 15.99 -6.28 -24.38
N CYS A 189 15.74 -4.99 -24.19
CA CYS A 189 14.43 -4.44 -23.83
C CYS A 189 13.77 -3.77 -25.05
N ALA A 190 12.44 -3.86 -25.15
CA ALA A 190 11.66 -3.04 -26.06
C ALA A 190 11.57 -1.60 -25.54
N LEU A 191 11.41 -0.63 -26.42
CA LEU A 191 11.12 0.75 -26.02
C LEU A 191 9.66 0.89 -25.61
N GLY A 192 9.42 1.68 -24.58
CA GLY A 192 8.10 2.03 -24.07
C GLY A 192 8.01 3.48 -23.63
N ARG A 193 6.80 3.94 -23.36
CA ARG A 193 6.49 5.33 -23.00
C ARG A 193 6.01 5.41 -21.56
N ALA A 194 6.11 6.59 -20.96
CA ALA A 194 5.66 6.86 -19.58
C ALA A 194 6.29 5.92 -18.55
N LEU A 195 7.56 5.56 -18.71
CA LEU A 195 8.32 4.65 -17.84
C LEU A 195 9.59 5.33 -17.26
N LEU A 196 9.61 6.65 -17.15
CA LEU A 196 10.71 7.33 -16.46
C LEU A 196 10.56 7.19 -14.94
N GLY A 197 11.43 6.40 -14.31
CA GLY A 197 11.39 6.09 -12.89
C GLY A 197 10.11 5.41 -12.44
N PRO A 198 9.71 4.24 -13.00
CA PRO A 198 8.48 3.58 -12.61
C PRO A 198 8.61 2.98 -11.21
N ASP A 199 7.72 3.40 -10.31
CA ASP A 199 7.74 3.01 -8.89
C ASP A 199 6.76 1.90 -8.54
N VAL A 200 5.61 1.85 -9.19
CA VAL A 200 4.54 0.91 -8.83
C VAL A 200 4.02 0.16 -10.04
N VAL A 201 3.63 -1.10 -9.86
CA VAL A 201 2.95 -1.91 -10.87
C VAL A 201 1.72 -2.57 -10.30
N VAL A 202 0.61 -2.53 -11.05
CA VAL A 202 -0.63 -3.23 -10.71
C VAL A 202 -1.20 -3.95 -11.94
N ILE A 203 -1.98 -4.99 -11.68
CA ILE A 203 -2.68 -5.80 -12.69
C ILE A 203 -4.18 -5.59 -12.50
N SER A 204 -4.92 -5.39 -13.58
CA SER A 204 -6.38 -5.31 -13.50
C SER A 204 -6.99 -6.63 -13.00
N PRO A 205 -8.15 -6.61 -12.32
CA PRO A 205 -8.79 -7.82 -11.77
C PRO A 205 -9.10 -8.89 -12.82
N ASP A 206 -9.46 -8.47 -14.04
CA ASP A 206 -9.69 -9.36 -15.19
C ASP A 206 -8.39 -9.95 -15.78
N GLY A 207 -7.23 -9.44 -15.34
CA GLY A 207 -5.92 -9.88 -15.77
C GLY A 207 -5.56 -9.51 -17.23
N THR A 208 -6.29 -8.58 -17.85
CA THR A 208 -6.06 -8.17 -19.25
C THR A 208 -5.16 -6.97 -19.40
N SER A 209 -4.98 -6.18 -18.34
CA SER A 209 -4.16 -4.96 -18.34
C SER A 209 -3.14 -4.94 -17.21
N VAL A 210 -2.02 -4.28 -17.44
CA VAL A 210 -1.00 -3.94 -16.44
C VAL A 210 -0.74 -2.44 -16.51
N TYR A 211 -0.63 -1.79 -15.35
CA TYR A 211 -0.35 -0.36 -15.24
C TYR A 211 0.91 -0.14 -14.43
N ALA A 212 1.74 0.81 -14.87
CA ALA A 212 2.93 1.25 -14.14
C ALA A 212 2.87 2.76 -13.90
N GLY A 213 2.97 3.17 -12.64
CA GLY A 213 3.07 4.57 -12.23
C GLY A 213 4.53 5.02 -12.22
N SER A 214 4.81 6.20 -12.78
CA SER A 214 6.14 6.72 -12.98
C SER A 214 6.38 8.01 -12.21
N PHE A 215 7.38 8.00 -11.36
CA PHE A 215 7.76 9.16 -10.54
C PHE A 215 8.27 10.33 -11.37
N PHE A 216 9.32 10.11 -12.16
CA PHE A 216 9.91 11.17 -12.98
C PHE A 216 9.12 11.47 -14.26
N GLY A 217 8.31 10.50 -14.68
CA GLY A 217 7.46 10.64 -15.87
C GLY A 217 6.15 11.37 -15.62
N ASN A 218 5.74 11.60 -14.35
CA ASN A 218 4.44 12.18 -14.01
C ASN A 218 3.31 11.53 -14.81
N ALA A 219 3.28 10.20 -14.82
CA ALA A 219 2.48 9.45 -15.78
C ALA A 219 2.11 8.06 -15.29
N VAL A 220 1.10 7.49 -15.93
CA VAL A 220 0.76 6.07 -15.85
C VAL A 220 0.89 5.44 -17.22
N ALA A 221 1.77 4.44 -17.36
CA ALA A 221 1.85 3.59 -18.55
C ALA A 221 0.80 2.49 -18.48
N ALA A 222 0.12 2.23 -19.59
CA ALA A 222 -0.89 1.19 -19.74
C ALA A 222 -0.42 0.13 -20.75
N PHE A 223 -0.56 -1.13 -20.37
CA PHE A 223 -0.16 -2.27 -21.20
C PHE A 223 -1.32 -3.26 -21.35
N ALA A 224 -1.58 -3.70 -22.57
CA ALA A 224 -2.37 -4.89 -22.83
C ALA A 224 -1.56 -6.11 -22.40
N ARG A 225 -2.16 -6.99 -21.62
CA ARG A 225 -1.56 -8.23 -21.14
C ARG A 225 -2.20 -9.44 -21.83
N ASN A 226 -1.39 -10.29 -22.40
CA ASN A 226 -1.86 -11.61 -22.86
C ASN A 226 -2.05 -12.53 -21.64
N PRO A 227 -3.28 -12.97 -21.30
CA PRO A 227 -3.54 -13.76 -20.08
C PRO A 227 -2.86 -15.14 -20.06
N LYS A 228 -2.56 -15.72 -21.23
CA LYS A 228 -1.93 -17.04 -21.35
C LYS A 228 -0.40 -16.96 -21.24
N SER A 229 0.23 -16.06 -21.98
CA SER A 229 1.69 -15.93 -22.03
C SER A 229 2.26 -14.99 -20.98
N GLY A 230 1.48 -14.00 -20.53
CA GLY A 230 1.93 -12.92 -19.66
C GLY A 230 2.65 -11.78 -20.40
N VAL A 231 2.81 -11.87 -21.71
CA VAL A 231 3.45 -10.86 -22.55
C VAL A 231 2.69 -9.53 -22.46
N LEU A 232 3.45 -8.45 -22.32
CA LEU A 232 2.93 -7.08 -22.33
C LEU A 232 3.12 -6.45 -23.71
N THR A 233 2.11 -5.71 -24.16
CA THR A 233 2.18 -4.87 -25.35
C THR A 233 1.67 -3.48 -24.96
N GLN A 234 2.45 -2.42 -25.21
CA GLN A 234 1.97 -1.07 -25.00
C GLN A 234 1.20 -0.61 -26.23
N PRO A 235 -0.09 -0.22 -26.12
CA PRO A 235 -0.85 0.32 -27.23
C PRO A 235 -0.21 1.60 -27.77
N ALA A 236 -0.35 1.85 -29.08
CA ALA A 236 0.10 3.07 -29.69
C ALA A 236 -0.76 4.29 -29.27
N GLY A 237 -0.20 5.48 -29.34
CA GLY A 237 -0.91 6.73 -29.05
C GLY A 237 -1.46 6.81 -27.61
N PRO A 238 -2.52 7.61 -27.39
CA PRO A 238 -3.07 7.89 -26.06
C PRO A 238 -3.59 6.67 -25.28
N ALA A 239 -3.90 5.57 -25.95
CA ALA A 239 -4.33 4.34 -25.27
C ALA A 239 -3.22 3.66 -24.45
N GLY A 240 -1.95 3.98 -24.72
CA GLY A 240 -0.79 3.37 -24.05
C GLY A 240 -0.30 4.09 -22.80
N CYS A 241 -0.78 5.30 -22.52
CA CYS A 241 -0.37 6.06 -21.34
C CYS A 241 -1.28 7.27 -21.09
N ILE A 242 -1.24 7.78 -19.85
CA ILE A 242 -1.78 9.08 -19.46
C ILE A 242 -0.71 9.86 -18.68
N ALA A 243 -0.54 11.15 -18.95
CA ALA A 243 0.53 11.97 -18.37
C ALA A 243 0.14 13.44 -18.22
N GLU A 244 0.79 14.18 -17.32
CA GLU A 244 0.59 15.64 -17.19
C GLU A 244 1.10 16.40 -18.41
N ALA A 245 2.28 16.06 -18.88
CA ALA A 245 2.88 16.64 -20.09
C ALA A 245 2.79 15.64 -21.25
N ALA A 246 1.57 15.36 -21.69
CA ALA A 246 1.30 14.21 -22.54
C ALA A 246 1.84 14.33 -23.97
N GLY A 247 1.96 15.55 -24.51
CA GLY A 247 2.19 15.71 -25.94
C GLY A 247 1.13 14.95 -26.76
N SER A 248 1.50 14.47 -27.95
CA SER A 248 0.58 13.66 -28.79
C SER A 248 0.61 12.15 -28.50
N GLU A 249 1.50 11.69 -27.63
CA GLU A 249 1.77 10.26 -27.45
C GLU A 249 1.03 9.61 -26.27
N CYS A 250 0.61 10.39 -25.28
CA CYS A 250 -0.20 9.93 -24.13
C CYS A 250 -1.53 10.70 -24.09
N ALA A 251 -2.52 10.15 -23.40
CA ALA A 251 -3.69 10.92 -22.98
C ALA A 251 -3.25 12.01 -21.99
N THR A 252 -3.92 13.16 -22.01
CA THR A 252 -3.65 14.23 -21.05
C THR A 252 -4.34 13.94 -19.72
N GLY A 253 -3.60 14.07 -18.63
CA GLY A 253 -4.09 14.00 -17.27
C GLY A 253 -3.60 15.18 -16.42
N ILE A 254 -4.19 15.35 -15.25
CA ILE A 254 -3.78 16.35 -14.25
C ILE A 254 -3.59 15.66 -12.90
N ALA A 255 -2.86 16.31 -11.98
CA ALA A 255 -2.57 15.78 -10.65
C ALA A 255 -1.87 14.40 -10.68
N LEU A 256 -0.96 14.17 -11.61
CA LEU A 256 -0.16 12.96 -11.79
C LEU A 256 1.33 13.16 -11.43
N GLY A 257 1.68 14.27 -10.80
CA GLY A 257 3.06 14.58 -10.40
C GLY A 257 3.63 13.55 -9.44
N ALA A 258 4.65 12.79 -9.86
CA ALA A 258 5.28 11.70 -9.13
C ALA A 258 4.28 10.62 -8.70
N VAL A 259 3.79 9.80 -9.64
CA VAL A 259 2.89 8.69 -9.34
C VAL A 259 3.66 7.57 -8.63
N GLU A 260 3.41 7.40 -7.33
CA GLU A 260 4.05 6.40 -6.46
C GLU A 260 3.13 5.24 -6.09
N GLY A 261 1.82 5.46 -6.00
CA GLY A 261 0.83 4.46 -5.65
C GLY A 261 -0.20 4.23 -6.74
N LEU A 262 -0.55 2.98 -6.98
CA LEU A 262 -1.64 2.60 -7.87
C LEU A 262 -2.54 1.54 -7.23
N ALA A 263 -3.85 1.66 -7.42
CA ALA A 263 -4.81 0.60 -7.13
C ALA A 263 -5.90 0.57 -8.20
N VAL A 264 -6.25 -0.62 -8.66
CA VAL A 264 -7.43 -0.81 -9.54
C VAL A 264 -8.62 -1.15 -8.66
N SER A 265 -9.77 -0.54 -8.91
CA SER A 265 -11.02 -0.92 -8.26
C SER A 265 -11.35 -2.39 -8.54
N ARG A 266 -12.04 -3.05 -7.63
CA ARG A 266 -12.30 -4.50 -7.75
C ARG A 266 -13.20 -4.86 -8.95
N ASP A 267 -14.06 -3.95 -9.36
CA ASP A 267 -14.86 -4.07 -10.57
C ASP A 267 -14.07 -3.78 -11.86
N GLY A 268 -12.82 -3.35 -11.71
CA GLY A 268 -11.91 -3.07 -12.82
C GLY A 268 -12.21 -1.80 -13.61
N LYS A 269 -13.14 -0.94 -13.14
CA LYS A 269 -13.56 0.26 -13.88
C LYS A 269 -12.71 1.49 -13.62
N ASN A 270 -12.07 1.57 -12.45
CA ASN A 270 -11.28 2.72 -12.05
C ASN A 270 -9.85 2.32 -11.68
N LEU A 271 -8.92 3.19 -11.99
CA LEU A 271 -7.55 3.16 -11.48
C LEU A 271 -7.33 4.42 -10.63
N PHE A 272 -6.90 4.23 -9.41
CA PHE A 272 -6.56 5.30 -8.48
C PHE A 272 -5.04 5.48 -8.46
N ALA A 273 -4.57 6.72 -8.60
CA ALA A 273 -3.15 7.05 -8.59
C ALA A 273 -2.85 8.05 -7.46
N ALA A 274 -2.05 7.63 -6.49
CA ALA A 274 -1.50 8.50 -5.46
C ALA A 274 -0.25 9.19 -6.01
N SER A 275 -0.27 10.52 -6.02
CA SER A 275 0.70 11.37 -6.70
C SER A 275 1.36 12.32 -5.72
N ALA A 276 2.61 12.02 -5.34
CA ALA A 276 3.29 12.64 -4.19
C ALA A 276 3.61 14.12 -4.41
N LEU A 277 4.06 14.53 -5.60
CA LEU A 277 4.37 15.93 -5.89
C LEU A 277 3.12 16.76 -6.18
N SER A 278 2.05 16.14 -6.66
CA SER A 278 0.76 16.83 -6.81
C SER A 278 -0.03 16.89 -5.49
N ASN A 279 0.42 16.20 -4.43
CA ASN A 279 -0.36 16.06 -3.19
C ASN A 279 -1.80 15.63 -3.48
N ALA A 280 -1.95 14.56 -4.27
CA ALA A 280 -3.21 14.25 -4.91
C ALA A 280 -3.53 12.75 -4.98
N LEU A 281 -4.82 12.47 -5.03
CA LEU A 281 -5.38 11.21 -5.49
C LEU A 281 -6.05 11.46 -6.85
N ALA A 282 -5.45 10.99 -7.94
CA ALA A 282 -6.07 11.03 -9.27
C ALA A 282 -6.99 9.81 -9.45
N VAL A 283 -8.13 10.04 -10.08
CA VAL A 283 -9.15 9.04 -10.43
C VAL A 283 -9.20 8.89 -11.93
N LEU A 284 -8.82 7.72 -12.43
CA LEU A 284 -8.75 7.42 -13.84
C LEU A 284 -9.78 6.35 -14.19
N VAL A 285 -10.61 6.61 -15.21
CA VAL A 285 -11.58 5.65 -15.72
C VAL A 285 -10.87 4.70 -16.68
N ARG A 286 -11.02 3.41 -16.44
CA ARG A 286 -10.45 2.36 -17.26
C ARG A 286 -11.49 1.86 -18.26
N ASN A 287 -11.14 1.80 -19.51
CA ASN A 287 -11.89 1.02 -20.50
C ASN A 287 -11.60 -0.49 -20.28
N PRO A 288 -12.59 -1.32 -19.94
CA PRO A 288 -12.35 -2.74 -19.63
C PRO A 288 -11.93 -3.58 -20.83
N GLU A 289 -12.25 -3.16 -22.06
CA GLU A 289 -11.93 -3.89 -23.29
C GLU A 289 -10.50 -3.61 -23.76
N THR A 290 -10.10 -2.34 -23.72
CA THR A 290 -8.80 -1.90 -24.25
C THR A 290 -7.73 -1.70 -23.18
N GLY A 291 -8.13 -1.49 -21.92
CA GLY A 291 -7.25 -1.08 -20.83
C GLY A 291 -6.85 0.39 -20.87
N ALA A 292 -7.30 1.17 -21.86
CA ALA A 292 -7.00 2.59 -21.96
C ALA A 292 -7.55 3.37 -20.75
N LEU A 293 -6.84 4.43 -20.38
CA LEU A 293 -7.19 5.30 -19.25
C LEU A 293 -7.64 6.67 -19.75
N THR A 294 -8.70 7.19 -19.13
CA THR A 294 -9.17 8.57 -19.30
C THR A 294 -9.39 9.19 -17.93
N GLN A 295 -9.25 10.50 -17.81
CA GLN A 295 -9.53 11.23 -16.58
C GLN A 295 -10.79 12.09 -16.75
N PRO A 296 -11.77 12.02 -15.83
CA PRO A 296 -12.91 12.93 -15.83
C PRO A 296 -12.47 14.39 -15.71
N THR A 297 -13.15 15.29 -16.43
CA THR A 297 -12.84 16.73 -16.47
C THR A 297 -13.85 17.59 -15.71
N ASP A 298 -14.85 16.98 -15.10
CA ASP A 298 -15.94 17.60 -14.32
C ASP A 298 -15.59 17.90 -12.86
N GLY A 299 -14.31 17.79 -12.48
CA GLY A 299 -13.82 17.93 -11.11
C GLY A 299 -13.73 16.62 -10.35
N SER A 300 -14.36 15.53 -10.84
CA SER A 300 -14.31 14.22 -10.19
C SER A 300 -13.05 13.40 -10.47
N GLY A 301 -12.21 13.86 -11.42
CA GLY A 301 -10.99 13.19 -11.87
C GLY A 301 -9.80 13.29 -10.91
N CYS A 302 -9.87 14.10 -9.85
CA CYS A 302 -8.80 14.23 -8.86
C CYS A 302 -9.28 14.88 -7.57
N ILE A 303 -8.58 14.54 -6.48
CA ILE A 303 -8.71 15.19 -5.18
C ILE A 303 -7.32 15.66 -4.77
N VAL A 304 -7.17 16.93 -4.41
CA VAL A 304 -5.87 17.58 -4.13
C VAL A 304 -5.88 18.28 -2.78
N ASP A 305 -4.73 18.35 -2.12
CA ASP A 305 -4.56 19.04 -0.83
C ASP A 305 -4.64 20.56 -0.97
N THR A 306 -4.15 21.09 -2.08
CA THR A 306 -4.18 22.52 -2.42
C THR A 306 -4.98 22.73 -3.69
N ALA A 307 -5.90 23.67 -3.71
CA ALA A 307 -6.80 23.93 -4.82
C ALA A 307 -6.10 23.95 -6.18
N LEU A 308 -6.54 23.09 -7.09
CA LEU A 308 -6.11 22.98 -8.47
C LEU A 308 -7.34 22.99 -9.37
N ALA A 309 -7.32 23.80 -10.42
CA ALA A 309 -8.43 23.86 -11.38
C ALA A 309 -8.70 22.48 -11.99
N GLY A 310 -9.95 22.05 -12.01
CA GLY A 310 -10.37 20.74 -12.50
C GLY A 310 -10.27 19.60 -11.47
N CYS A 311 -9.89 19.88 -10.23
CA CYS A 311 -9.90 18.92 -9.12
C CYS A 311 -10.80 19.36 -7.97
N THR A 312 -11.28 18.41 -7.18
CA THR A 312 -11.89 18.69 -5.87
C THR A 312 -10.80 18.91 -4.83
N THR A 313 -11.07 19.74 -3.83
CA THR A 313 -10.14 19.93 -2.70
C THR A 313 -10.42 18.89 -1.62
N GLY A 314 -9.36 18.25 -1.13
CA GLY A 314 -9.32 17.40 0.06
C GLY A 314 -8.43 18.01 1.13
N PHE A 315 -7.98 17.19 2.08
CA PHE A 315 -7.08 17.60 3.17
C PHE A 315 -6.16 16.43 3.56
N GLU A 316 -5.01 16.74 4.16
CA GLU A 316 -3.98 15.79 4.61
C GLU A 316 -3.40 14.90 3.51
N LEU A 317 -3.40 15.35 2.25
CA LEU A 317 -2.85 14.60 1.09
C LEU A 317 -1.40 14.93 0.76
N SER A 318 -0.71 15.71 1.59
CA SER A 318 0.67 16.10 1.30
C SER A 318 1.61 14.90 1.22
N GLY A 319 2.18 14.67 0.04
CA GLY A 319 2.99 13.50 -0.26
C GLY A 319 2.18 12.20 -0.39
N ALA A 320 1.00 12.23 -1.02
CA ALA A 320 0.18 11.03 -1.29
C ALA A 320 1.00 9.98 -2.05
N ASN A 321 1.20 8.79 -1.47
CA ASN A 321 2.20 7.84 -1.98
C ASN A 321 1.74 6.39 -2.14
N ALA A 322 0.82 5.88 -1.33
CA ALA A 322 0.26 4.56 -1.55
C ALA A 322 -1.26 4.60 -1.51
N VAL A 323 -1.91 3.70 -2.23
CA VAL A 323 -3.36 3.61 -2.30
C VAL A 323 -3.82 2.16 -2.28
N ALA A 324 -4.90 1.88 -1.56
CA ALA A 324 -5.58 0.59 -1.55
C ALA A 324 -7.10 0.75 -1.50
N THR A 325 -7.82 -0.21 -2.09
CA THR A 325 -9.28 -0.28 -2.08
C THR A 325 -9.77 -1.30 -1.05
N SER A 326 -10.94 -1.06 -0.46
CA SER A 326 -11.64 -2.06 0.33
C SER A 326 -12.11 -3.24 -0.55
N PRO A 327 -12.35 -4.43 0.03
CA PRO A 327 -12.78 -5.60 -0.73
C PRO A 327 -14.09 -5.45 -1.51
N GLY A 328 -14.96 -4.53 -1.10
CA GLY A 328 -16.27 -4.28 -1.73
C GLY A 328 -16.30 -3.03 -2.62
N ASN A 329 -15.19 -2.32 -2.79
CA ASN A 329 -15.09 -0.98 -3.44
C ASN A 329 -15.84 0.15 -2.69
N GLU A 330 -16.16 -0.06 -1.42
CA GLU A 330 -16.87 0.96 -0.63
C GLU A 330 -15.96 2.11 -0.22
N ASP A 331 -14.65 1.85 -0.12
CA ASP A 331 -13.68 2.84 0.33
C ASP A 331 -12.34 2.73 -0.39
N VAL A 332 -11.66 3.87 -0.49
CA VAL A 332 -10.27 4.00 -0.94
C VAL A 332 -9.47 4.63 0.19
N TYR A 333 -8.32 4.07 0.49
CA TYR A 333 -7.38 4.55 1.51
C TYR A 333 -6.10 5.02 0.85
N VAL A 334 -5.60 6.18 1.26
CA VAL A 334 -4.36 6.77 0.76
C VAL A 334 -3.44 7.06 1.93
N THR A 335 -2.19 6.67 1.84
CA THR A 335 -1.14 7.15 2.77
C THR A 335 -0.52 8.42 2.22
N SER A 336 -0.25 9.38 3.12
CA SER A 336 0.36 10.66 2.76
C SER A 336 1.59 10.90 3.63
N LEU A 337 2.77 10.85 2.99
CA LEU A 337 4.08 10.81 3.64
C LEU A 337 4.35 12.04 4.51
N PHE A 338 4.06 13.24 3.98
CA PHE A 338 4.38 14.50 4.65
C PHE A 338 3.28 14.92 5.61
N SER A 339 2.01 14.64 5.33
CA SER A 339 0.91 14.81 6.29
C SER A 339 0.98 13.79 7.44
N ASN A 340 1.74 12.70 7.28
CA ASN A 340 1.77 11.59 8.23
C ASN A 340 0.38 11.02 8.50
N SER A 341 -0.39 10.81 7.44
CA SER A 341 -1.82 10.43 7.49
C SER A 341 -2.14 9.16 6.73
N VAL A 342 -3.30 8.61 7.03
CA VAL A 342 -4.07 7.72 6.17
C VAL A 342 -5.42 8.37 5.94
N ASP A 343 -5.73 8.66 4.69
CA ASP A 343 -6.93 9.37 4.28
C ASP A 343 -7.96 8.40 3.70
N THR A 344 -9.23 8.63 3.99
CA THR A 344 -10.33 7.72 3.63
C THR A 344 -11.30 8.40 2.69
N PHE A 345 -11.55 7.76 1.55
CA PHE A 345 -12.45 8.24 0.50
C PHE A 345 -13.56 7.24 0.25
N ALA A 346 -14.75 7.75 -0.04
CA ALA A 346 -15.90 6.97 -0.46
C ALA A 346 -16.29 7.32 -1.91
N PRO A 347 -16.81 6.36 -2.70
CA PRO A 347 -17.38 6.64 -4.00
C PRO A 347 -18.53 7.64 -3.89
N THR A 348 -18.67 8.50 -4.89
CA THR A 348 -19.83 9.37 -5.09
C THR A 348 -20.83 8.71 -6.03
N THR A 349 -22.02 9.27 -6.13
CA THR A 349 -23.03 8.85 -7.13
C THR A 349 -22.69 9.29 -8.56
N ALA A 350 -21.74 10.21 -8.70
CA ALA A 350 -21.19 10.61 -10.00
C ALA A 350 -20.26 9.54 -10.56
N SER A 351 -20.12 9.46 -11.86
CA SER A 351 -19.65 8.33 -12.68
C SER A 351 -18.26 7.73 -12.36
N ALA A 352 -17.42 8.27 -11.57
CA ALA A 352 -16.14 7.69 -11.11
C ALA A 352 -15.63 8.40 -9.85
N GLY A 353 -16.36 9.40 -9.39
CA GLY A 353 -15.92 10.34 -8.36
C GLY A 353 -15.70 9.66 -7.01
N LEU A 354 -14.70 10.19 -6.31
CA LEU A 354 -14.48 9.94 -4.91
C LEU A 354 -14.70 11.23 -4.11
N ARG A 355 -15.11 11.08 -2.86
CA ARG A 355 -15.17 12.16 -1.88
C ARG A 355 -14.41 11.72 -0.63
N GLN A 356 -13.55 12.58 -0.11
CA GLN A 356 -12.94 12.35 1.20
C GLN A 356 -14.04 12.38 2.26
N LYS A 357 -14.00 11.47 3.21
CA LYS A 357 -14.97 11.45 4.32
C LYS A 357 -14.73 12.66 5.22
N GLU A 358 -15.77 13.11 5.91
CA GLU A 358 -15.72 14.29 6.75
C GLU A 358 -15.23 13.98 8.17
N GLY A 359 -14.58 14.94 8.78
CA GLY A 359 -14.14 14.87 10.18
C GLY A 359 -13.23 13.67 10.46
N PRO A 360 -13.31 13.09 11.68
CA PRO A 360 -12.44 11.99 12.09
C PRO A 360 -12.53 10.71 11.26
N ALA A 361 -13.56 10.60 10.41
CA ALA A 361 -13.72 9.48 9.46
C ALA A 361 -12.88 9.66 8.20
N GLY A 362 -12.46 10.87 7.89
CA GLY A 362 -11.74 11.22 6.67
C GLY A 362 -10.24 11.09 6.76
N CYS A 363 -9.67 11.12 7.97
CA CYS A 363 -8.23 11.06 8.17
C CYS A 363 -7.83 10.44 9.52
N LEU A 364 -6.73 9.71 9.51
CA LEU A 364 -6.02 9.21 10.68
C LEU A 364 -4.59 9.77 10.61
N VAL A 365 -4.13 10.49 11.62
CA VAL A 365 -2.86 11.23 11.60
C VAL A 365 -1.94 10.89 12.77
N TRP A 366 -0.62 11.07 12.58
CA TRP A 366 0.38 10.87 13.64
C TRP A 366 0.43 12.02 14.63
N LEU A 367 0.32 13.26 14.15
CA LEU A 367 0.22 14.45 15.00
C LEU A 367 -1.25 14.85 15.09
N ARG A 368 -1.71 15.21 16.31
CA ARG A 368 -3.11 15.60 16.48
C ARG A 368 -3.43 16.83 15.62
N ALA A 369 -4.34 16.64 14.68
CA ALA A 369 -4.91 17.68 13.85
C ALA A 369 -6.41 17.80 14.14
N VAL A 370 -6.94 19.03 14.03
CA VAL A 370 -8.37 19.26 14.19
C VAL A 370 -9.12 18.56 13.07
N GLY A 371 -10.11 17.75 13.42
CA GLY A 371 -10.92 17.02 12.46
C GLY A 371 -10.41 15.63 12.08
N CYS A 372 -9.21 15.21 12.52
CA CYS A 372 -8.68 13.86 12.25
C CYS A 372 -8.66 12.98 13.51
N SER A 373 -8.69 11.67 13.30
CA SER A 373 -8.38 10.66 14.31
C SER A 373 -6.86 10.59 14.53
N PHE A 374 -6.43 10.10 15.69
CA PHE A 374 -5.01 10.01 16.06
C PHE A 374 -4.50 8.56 16.01
N SER A 375 -3.28 8.38 15.47
CA SER A 375 -2.48 7.15 15.57
C SER A 375 -1.08 7.45 16.09
N ARG A 376 -0.57 6.66 17.04
CA ARG A 376 0.72 6.93 17.72
C ARG A 376 1.97 6.49 16.97
N ALA A 377 1.84 5.70 15.90
CA ALA A 377 3.01 5.15 15.20
C ALA A 377 3.03 5.42 13.68
N LEU A 378 2.26 6.39 13.20
CA LEU A 378 1.97 6.64 11.79
C LEU A 378 2.91 7.71 11.15
N LYS A 379 4.16 7.84 11.58
CA LYS A 379 5.07 8.84 11.00
C LYS A 379 5.67 8.35 9.68
N ALA A 380 5.50 9.15 8.63
CA ALA A 380 5.90 8.85 7.25
C ALA A 380 5.37 7.47 6.78
N PRO A 381 4.05 7.31 6.63
CA PRO A 381 3.46 6.08 6.12
C PRO A 381 3.79 5.91 4.63
N GLU A 382 4.17 4.68 4.23
CA GLU A 382 4.58 4.40 2.85
C GLU A 382 3.77 3.29 2.19
N GLY A 383 3.43 2.23 2.90
CA GLY A 383 2.70 1.10 2.35
C GLY A 383 1.49 0.75 3.16
N LEU A 384 0.40 0.38 2.50
CA LEU A 384 -0.81 -0.08 3.18
C LEU A 384 -1.43 -1.28 2.51
N GLU A 385 -2.13 -2.10 3.31
CA GLU A 385 -2.84 -3.29 2.85
C GLU A 385 -4.15 -3.44 3.62
N VAL A 386 -5.25 -3.65 2.90
CA VAL A 386 -6.56 -3.95 3.48
C VAL A 386 -6.76 -5.46 3.49
N SER A 387 -7.16 -6.01 4.63
CA SER A 387 -7.40 -7.45 4.74
C SER A 387 -8.57 -7.91 3.88
N ALA A 388 -8.50 -9.13 3.34
CA ALA A 388 -9.53 -9.68 2.45
C ALA A 388 -10.92 -9.79 3.11
N ASP A 389 -10.96 -9.91 4.46
CA ASP A 389 -12.20 -9.87 5.24
C ASP A 389 -12.74 -8.43 5.45
N GLY A 390 -12.01 -7.42 4.99
CA GLY A 390 -12.38 -6.00 5.08
C GLY A 390 -12.38 -5.43 6.48
N LYS A 391 -11.82 -6.12 7.48
CA LYS A 391 -11.91 -5.72 8.89
C LYS A 391 -10.65 -5.05 9.46
N SER A 392 -9.54 -5.11 8.74
CA SER A 392 -8.26 -4.56 9.21
C SER A 392 -7.54 -3.84 8.09
N VAL A 393 -6.82 -2.78 8.45
CA VAL A 393 -5.85 -2.10 7.59
C VAL A 393 -4.49 -2.12 8.29
N TYR A 394 -3.44 -2.42 7.56
CA TYR A 394 -2.06 -2.44 8.05
C TYR A 394 -1.26 -1.39 7.31
N VAL A 395 -0.52 -0.57 8.04
CA VAL A 395 0.25 0.53 7.46
C VAL A 395 1.70 0.43 7.89
N ALA A 396 2.60 0.45 6.92
CA ALA A 396 4.03 0.55 7.16
C ALA A 396 4.41 2.02 7.35
N ALA A 397 4.86 2.39 8.55
CA ALA A 397 5.28 3.73 8.91
C ALA A 397 6.82 3.81 8.98
N PHE A 398 7.43 4.31 7.92
CA PHE A 398 8.87 4.26 7.67
C PHE A 398 9.70 4.97 8.76
N ALA A 399 9.34 6.21 9.11
CA ALA A 399 10.13 7.00 10.04
C ALA A 399 10.02 6.50 11.49
N ASN A 400 8.87 5.95 11.89
CA ASN A 400 8.71 5.28 13.19
C ASN A 400 9.26 3.85 13.16
N SER A 401 9.58 3.31 11.97
CA SER A 401 9.96 1.91 11.84
C SER A 401 8.88 0.97 12.41
N ALA A 402 7.62 1.30 12.19
CA ALA A 402 6.47 0.64 12.83
C ALA A 402 5.46 0.13 11.80
N ILE A 403 4.72 -0.89 12.19
CA ILE A 403 3.51 -1.30 11.46
C ILE A 403 2.31 -0.91 12.32
N ASP A 404 1.47 -0.02 11.84
CA ASP A 404 0.18 0.28 12.44
C ASP A 404 -0.84 -0.81 12.13
N VAL A 405 -1.63 -1.16 13.12
CA VAL A 405 -2.69 -2.16 13.05
C VAL A 405 -4.01 -1.47 13.33
N LEU A 406 -4.80 -1.31 12.29
CA LEU A 406 -6.03 -0.55 12.31
C LEU A 406 -7.24 -1.47 12.18
N ASP A 407 -8.25 -1.25 12.99
CA ASP A 407 -9.59 -1.79 12.79
C ASP A 407 -10.32 -0.98 11.73
N ARG A 408 -11.00 -1.64 10.81
CA ARG A 408 -11.88 -1.03 9.84
C ARG A 408 -13.33 -1.41 10.14
N ASN A 409 -14.17 -0.43 10.30
CA ASN A 409 -15.63 -0.64 10.30
C ASN A 409 -16.07 -0.93 8.85
N ARG A 410 -16.70 -2.06 8.60
CA ARG A 410 -17.06 -2.50 7.25
C ARG A 410 -18.20 -1.68 6.63
N GLU A 411 -19.07 -1.14 7.46
CA GLU A 411 -20.24 -0.36 7.00
C GLU A 411 -19.86 1.09 6.70
N SER A 412 -19.12 1.72 7.61
CA SER A 412 -18.73 3.12 7.48
C SER A 412 -17.37 3.33 6.78
N GLY A 413 -16.54 2.29 6.65
CA GLY A 413 -15.16 2.40 6.14
C GLY A 413 -14.19 3.10 7.08
N VAL A 414 -14.63 3.60 8.22
CA VAL A 414 -13.80 4.31 9.18
C VAL A 414 -12.72 3.39 9.72
N ILE A 415 -11.49 3.91 9.78
CA ILE A 415 -10.34 3.22 10.35
C ILE A 415 -9.96 3.84 11.69
N ALA A 416 -9.57 3.00 12.65
CA ALA A 416 -9.08 3.43 13.95
C ALA A 416 -7.95 2.53 14.42
N GLN A 417 -6.92 3.09 15.07
CA GLN A 417 -5.83 2.29 15.61
C GLN A 417 -6.36 1.36 16.71
N LYS A 418 -5.97 0.09 16.69
CA LYS A 418 -6.31 -0.85 17.77
C LYS A 418 -5.83 -0.31 19.12
N PRO A 419 -6.61 -0.51 20.19
CA PRO A 419 -6.24 -0.06 21.52
C PRO A 419 -5.04 -0.81 22.10
N GLY A 420 -4.38 -0.19 23.07
CA GLY A 420 -3.24 -0.77 23.76
C GLY A 420 -2.07 -1.10 22.81
N ASN A 421 -1.22 -2.03 23.22
CA ASN A 421 -0.03 -2.41 22.46
C ASN A 421 -0.34 -3.18 21.16
N ALA A 422 -1.58 -3.63 20.96
CA ALA A 422 -2.02 -4.32 19.76
C ALA A 422 -2.14 -3.37 18.54
N GLY A 423 -2.19 -2.07 18.78
CA GLY A 423 -2.35 -1.06 17.74
C GLY A 423 -1.11 -0.81 16.89
N CYS A 424 0.06 -1.30 17.28
CA CYS A 424 1.28 -1.17 16.50
C CYS A 424 2.34 -2.21 16.86
N LEU A 425 3.23 -2.48 15.89
CA LEU A 425 4.46 -3.25 16.12
C LEU A 425 5.65 -2.33 15.80
N ALA A 426 6.65 -2.29 16.69
CA ALA A 426 7.80 -1.43 16.50
C ALA A 426 9.04 -1.94 17.24
N PRO A 427 10.24 -1.39 16.97
CA PRO A 427 11.42 -1.60 17.80
C PRO A 427 11.20 -1.11 19.24
N LYS A 428 12.10 -1.51 20.15
CA LYS A 428 11.98 -1.28 21.62
C LYS A 428 11.72 0.19 22.06
N ASN A 429 12.01 1.14 21.23
CA ASN A 429 11.97 2.56 21.56
C ASN A 429 10.71 3.31 21.11
N VAL A 430 9.66 2.61 20.67
CA VAL A 430 8.35 3.22 20.38
C VAL A 430 7.36 2.81 21.48
N PRO A 431 7.03 3.71 22.43
CA PRO A 431 6.13 3.40 23.53
C PRO A 431 4.72 3.03 23.03
N GLY A 432 4.07 2.09 23.70
CA GLY A 432 2.70 1.68 23.40
C GLY A 432 2.54 0.78 22.17
N CYS A 433 3.65 0.27 21.60
CA CYS A 433 3.63 -0.74 20.55
C CYS A 433 4.11 -2.11 21.06
N THR A 434 3.62 -3.19 20.46
CA THR A 434 4.20 -4.51 20.63
C THR A 434 5.60 -4.56 20.04
N ARG A 435 6.56 -5.12 20.75
CA ARG A 435 7.94 -5.21 20.29
C ARG A 435 8.06 -6.14 19.08
N ALA A 436 8.70 -5.66 18.01
CA ALA A 436 9.10 -6.43 16.84
C ALA A 436 10.54 -6.11 16.42
N ARG A 437 11.20 -7.04 15.74
CA ARG A 437 12.59 -6.92 15.29
C ARG A 437 12.64 -6.55 13.81
N ALA A 438 13.79 -6.10 13.38
CA ALA A 438 14.17 -5.86 11.98
C ALA A 438 13.25 -4.91 11.19
N LEU A 439 12.45 -4.07 11.86
CA LEU A 439 11.50 -3.13 11.25
C LEU A 439 12.11 -1.76 10.88
N LYS A 440 13.42 -1.56 11.01
CA LYS A 440 14.02 -0.23 10.69
C LYS A 440 13.74 0.17 9.25
N GLY A 441 12.99 1.28 9.08
CA GLY A 441 12.56 1.76 7.77
C GLY A 441 11.63 0.78 7.07
N VAL A 442 10.61 0.28 7.78
CA VAL A 442 9.56 -0.55 7.17
C VAL A 442 8.77 0.27 6.16
N SER A 443 8.62 -0.26 4.92
CA SER A 443 8.08 0.51 3.79
C SER A 443 6.93 -0.18 3.06
N SER A 444 6.85 -1.52 3.10
CA SER A 444 5.80 -2.23 2.37
C SER A 444 5.27 -3.40 3.20
N VAL A 445 3.99 -3.69 3.04
CA VAL A 445 3.29 -4.81 3.69
C VAL A 445 2.50 -5.62 2.67
N ALA A 446 2.38 -6.92 2.90
CA ALA A 446 1.51 -7.80 2.11
C ALA A 446 0.90 -8.89 2.97
N LEU A 447 -0.39 -9.15 2.79
CA LEU A 447 -1.11 -10.24 3.43
C LEU A 447 -1.05 -11.52 2.58
N SER A 448 -0.95 -12.66 3.24
CA SER A 448 -1.25 -13.93 2.58
C SER A 448 -2.75 -14.02 2.26
N LEU A 449 -3.11 -14.63 1.12
CA LEU A 449 -4.51 -14.76 0.71
C LEU A 449 -5.38 -15.51 1.72
N ASP A 450 -4.79 -16.44 2.47
CA ASP A 450 -5.46 -17.14 3.57
C ASP A 450 -5.67 -16.25 4.81
N GLY A 451 -5.19 -15.00 4.77
CA GLY A 451 -5.31 -14.01 5.84
C GLY A 451 -4.61 -14.36 7.15
N ARG A 452 -3.72 -15.38 7.16
CA ARG A 452 -3.04 -15.86 8.38
C ARG A 452 -1.76 -15.14 8.71
N ASN A 453 -1.09 -14.58 7.70
CA ASN A 453 0.20 -13.94 7.85
C ASN A 453 0.26 -12.59 7.16
N LEU A 454 0.98 -11.66 7.77
CA LEU A 454 1.45 -10.44 7.16
C LEU A 454 2.97 -10.53 7.01
N TYR A 455 3.45 -10.03 5.88
CA TYR A 455 4.87 -9.88 5.58
C TYR A 455 5.17 -8.40 5.38
N SER A 456 6.34 -7.94 5.84
CA SER A 456 6.80 -6.58 5.60
C SER A 456 8.21 -6.55 5.04
N THR A 457 8.54 -5.49 4.31
CA THR A 457 9.92 -5.17 3.93
C THR A 457 10.42 -4.03 4.78
N ALA A 458 11.67 -4.11 5.21
CA ALA A 458 12.33 -3.09 6.02
C ALA A 458 13.65 -2.67 5.38
N PHE A 459 13.63 -1.52 4.68
CA PHE A 459 14.76 -0.98 3.92
C PHE A 459 16.03 -0.80 4.75
N GLY A 460 15.89 -0.18 5.93
CA GLY A 460 17.02 0.09 6.82
C GLY A 460 17.57 -1.14 7.53
N SER A 461 16.76 -2.18 7.71
CA SER A 461 17.20 -3.48 8.25
C SER A 461 17.68 -4.44 7.18
N ASN A 462 17.48 -4.13 5.89
CA ASN A 462 17.66 -5.08 4.79
C ASN A 462 16.97 -6.42 5.06
N ALA A 463 15.70 -6.36 5.48
CA ALA A 463 14.97 -7.52 6.01
C ALA A 463 13.57 -7.66 5.44
N VAL A 464 13.08 -8.90 5.53
CA VAL A 464 11.66 -9.25 5.41
C VAL A 464 11.22 -9.82 6.73
N ASP A 465 10.10 -9.32 7.28
CA ASP A 465 9.54 -9.77 8.55
C ASP A 465 8.29 -10.60 8.33
N VAL A 466 8.05 -11.50 9.27
CA VAL A 466 6.97 -12.49 9.21
C VAL A 466 6.12 -12.39 10.46
N PHE A 467 4.84 -12.09 10.28
CA PHE A 467 3.87 -11.97 11.37
C PHE A 467 2.72 -12.95 11.20
N ARG A 468 2.30 -13.55 12.32
CA ARG A 468 1.01 -14.23 12.40
C ARG A 468 -0.07 -13.20 12.66
N ARG A 469 -1.18 -13.30 11.92
CA ARG A 469 -2.39 -12.49 12.09
C ARG A 469 -3.45 -13.30 12.84
N SER A 470 -4.06 -12.74 13.88
CA SER A 470 -5.23 -13.29 14.55
C SER A 470 -6.47 -13.13 13.68
N ARG A 471 -7.29 -14.18 13.56
CA ARG A 471 -8.53 -14.18 12.77
C ARG A 471 -9.73 -13.85 13.62
#